data_929552781715f606f43b31ee401b93a9
#
_entry.id   929552781715f606f43b31ee401b93a9
#
_cell.length_a   1.000
_cell.length_b   1.000
_cell.length_c   1.000
_cell.angle_alpha   90.00
_cell.angle_beta   90.00
_cell.angle_gamma   90.00
#
_symmetry.space_group_name_H-M   'P 1'
#
loop_
_entity.id
_entity.type
_entity.pdbx_description
1 polymer ?
#
loop_
_entity_poly.entity_id
_entity_poly.type
_entity_poly.pdbx_seq_one_letter_code
_entity_poly.pdbx_strand_id
1 'polypeptide(L)'
;MTSLEAAGLWIGLNALFLIYISARVGMMRAKHKINLGDGGNDEMLRAIRTQGNYVEYAPIALIGLLALAAQGHGAPVIHALGAVFLTVRAAHLLGLGMGVWPPGRFIGTFGTLLILLATAALLILPAFR
;
A
#
# COMPACT_ATOMS: atom_id res chain seq x y z
N MET A 1 7.28 16.22 15.68
CA MET A 1 6.18 15.79 14.79
C MET A 1 5.10 15.13 15.63
N THR A 2 3.90 15.61 15.53
CA THR A 2 2.73 15.02 16.19
C THR A 2 2.33 13.72 15.49
N SER A 3 1.51 12.90 16.17
CA SER A 3 1.00 11.65 15.56
C SER A 3 0.16 11.91 14.31
N LEU A 4 -0.62 13.00 14.29
CA LEU A 4 -1.41 13.39 13.13
C LEU A 4 -0.52 13.85 11.96
N GLU A 5 0.54 14.60 12.21
CA GLU A 5 1.53 14.98 11.19
C GLU A 5 2.23 13.72 10.63
N ALA A 6 2.57 12.76 11.49
CA ALA A 6 3.14 11.48 11.06
C ALA A 6 2.16 10.70 10.17
N ALA A 7 0.89 10.61 10.55
CA ALA A 7 -0.13 9.97 9.71
C ALA A 7 -0.29 10.70 8.36
N GLY A 8 -0.33 12.03 8.38
CA GLY A 8 -0.38 12.86 7.18
C GLY A 8 0.79 12.61 6.23
N LEU A 9 2.02 12.50 6.78
CA LEU A 9 3.22 12.18 6.00
C LEU A 9 3.06 10.84 5.26
N TRP A 10 2.66 9.78 5.96
CA TRP A 10 2.53 8.46 5.35
C TRP A 10 1.37 8.39 4.36
N ILE A 11 0.26 9.10 4.61
CA ILE A 11 -0.84 9.23 3.64
C ILE A 11 -0.33 9.95 2.38
N GLY A 12 0.41 11.04 2.52
CA GLY A 12 0.97 11.79 1.41
C GLY A 12 1.96 10.95 0.57
N LEU A 13 2.88 10.22 1.21
CA LEU A 13 3.82 9.34 0.52
C LEU A 13 3.10 8.21 -0.23
N ASN A 14 2.03 7.65 0.35
CA ASN A 14 1.20 6.65 -0.30
C ASN A 14 0.39 7.23 -1.47
N ALA A 15 -0.04 8.49 -1.39
CA ALA A 15 -0.67 9.18 -2.52
C ALA A 15 0.31 9.30 -3.71
N LEU A 16 1.57 9.66 -3.45
CA LEU A 16 2.60 9.68 -4.50
C LEU A 16 2.87 8.28 -5.08
N PHE A 17 2.90 7.25 -4.23
CA PHE A 17 3.03 5.87 -4.67
C PHE A 17 1.85 5.44 -5.56
N LEU A 18 0.61 5.78 -5.18
CA LEU A 18 -0.57 5.51 -5.99
C LEU A 18 -0.51 6.21 -7.35
N ILE A 19 -0.07 7.47 -7.40
CA ILE A 19 0.13 8.18 -8.66
C ILE A 19 1.10 7.41 -9.55
N TYR A 20 2.21 6.95 -9.00
CA TYR A 20 3.22 6.21 -9.76
C TYR A 20 2.66 4.89 -10.34
N ILE A 21 2.03 4.05 -9.53
CA ILE A 21 1.48 2.77 -10.01
C ILE A 21 0.32 2.95 -10.97
N SER A 22 -0.47 4.02 -10.81
CA SER A 22 -1.56 4.37 -11.74
C SER A 22 -0.99 4.87 -13.08
N ALA A 23 0.05 5.70 -13.05
CA ALA A 23 0.74 6.15 -14.25
C ALA A 23 1.36 4.96 -15.01
N ARG A 24 1.87 3.94 -14.31
CA ARG A 24 2.36 2.71 -14.95
C ARG A 24 1.28 2.00 -15.75
N VAL A 25 0.06 1.91 -15.22
CA VAL A 25 -1.08 1.33 -15.97
C VAL A 25 -1.30 2.12 -17.27
N GLY A 26 -1.33 3.45 -17.20
CA GLY A 26 -1.47 4.31 -18.39
C GLY A 26 -0.34 4.14 -19.40
N MET A 27 0.92 4.07 -18.92
CA MET A 27 2.09 3.84 -19.78
C MET A 27 2.06 2.47 -20.47
N MET A 28 1.64 1.41 -19.77
CA MET A 28 1.49 0.09 -20.36
C MET A 28 0.38 0.04 -21.42
N ARG A 29 -0.73 0.75 -21.20
CA ARG A 29 -1.79 0.89 -22.19
C ARG A 29 -1.28 1.55 -23.48
N ALA A 30 -0.54 2.63 -23.33
CA ALA A 30 0.05 3.33 -24.48
C ALA A 30 1.08 2.44 -25.21
N LYS A 31 1.95 1.77 -24.46
CA LYS A 31 3.01 0.89 -25.00
C LYS A 31 2.43 -0.27 -25.81
N HIS A 32 1.41 -0.95 -25.27
CA HIS A 32 0.83 -2.15 -25.88
C HIS A 32 -0.41 -1.87 -26.71
N LYS A 33 -0.84 -0.59 -26.81
CA LYS A 33 -2.05 -0.17 -27.55
C LYS A 33 -3.31 -0.91 -27.08
N ILE A 34 -3.44 -1.08 -25.77
CA ILE A 34 -4.57 -1.76 -25.12
C ILE A 34 -5.46 -0.69 -24.47
N ASN A 35 -6.63 -0.46 -25.01
CA ASN A 35 -7.55 0.57 -24.50
C ASN A 35 -8.28 0.14 -23.24
N LEU A 36 -8.73 -1.11 -23.17
CA LEU A 36 -9.52 -1.67 -22.07
C LEU A 36 -9.10 -3.12 -21.80
N GLY A 37 -9.17 -3.54 -20.54
CA GLY A 37 -8.74 -4.88 -20.13
C GLY A 37 -7.21 -5.04 -20.20
N ASP A 38 -6.74 -6.26 -20.24
CA ASP A 38 -5.31 -6.59 -20.31
C ASP A 38 -4.84 -7.00 -21.72
N GLY A 39 -5.79 -7.22 -22.63
CA GLY A 39 -5.50 -7.63 -24.01
C GLY A 39 -4.75 -8.96 -24.13
N GLY A 40 -4.77 -9.80 -23.08
CA GLY A 40 -3.98 -11.03 -23.04
C GLY A 40 -2.46 -10.77 -22.84
N ASN A 41 -2.07 -9.55 -22.47
CA ASN A 41 -0.68 -9.15 -22.30
C ASN A 41 -0.27 -9.22 -20.83
N ASP A 42 0.76 -10.02 -20.51
CA ASP A 42 1.20 -10.26 -19.13
C ASP A 42 1.74 -9.00 -18.44
N GLU A 43 2.46 -8.15 -19.17
CA GLU A 43 3.01 -6.91 -18.61
C GLU A 43 1.88 -5.93 -18.25
N MET A 44 0.86 -5.83 -19.09
CA MET A 44 -0.34 -5.04 -18.83
C MET A 44 -1.10 -5.61 -17.63
N LEU A 45 -1.31 -6.92 -17.58
CA LEU A 45 -1.99 -7.60 -16.47
C LEU A 45 -1.25 -7.35 -15.15
N ARG A 46 0.07 -7.43 -15.13
CA ARG A 46 0.89 -7.14 -13.92
C ARG A 46 0.69 -5.72 -13.42
N ALA A 47 0.68 -4.74 -14.31
CA ALA A 47 0.45 -3.34 -13.94
C ALA A 47 -0.96 -3.14 -13.35
N ILE A 48 -1.98 -3.69 -14.00
CA ILE A 48 -3.37 -3.64 -13.52
C ILE A 48 -3.51 -4.29 -12.15
N ARG A 49 -2.96 -5.50 -11.98
CA ARG A 49 -3.07 -6.23 -10.71
C ARG A 49 -2.29 -5.60 -9.58
N THR A 50 -1.17 -4.95 -9.86
CA THR A 50 -0.40 -4.20 -8.85
C THR A 50 -1.20 -3.02 -8.33
N GLN A 51 -1.79 -2.22 -9.21
CA GLN A 51 -2.66 -1.12 -8.82
C GLN A 51 -3.91 -1.63 -8.09
N GLY A 52 -4.60 -2.64 -8.64
CA GLY A 52 -5.79 -3.22 -8.04
C GLY A 52 -5.54 -3.74 -6.62
N ASN A 53 -4.49 -4.50 -6.42
CA ASN A 53 -4.12 -5.01 -5.09
C ASN A 53 -3.78 -3.88 -4.11
N TYR A 54 -3.13 -2.82 -4.58
CA TYR A 54 -2.85 -1.65 -3.74
C TYR A 54 -4.14 -0.97 -3.27
N VAL A 55 -5.07 -0.68 -4.18
CA VAL A 55 -6.33 0.01 -3.82
C VAL A 55 -7.29 -0.84 -3.00
N GLU A 56 -7.11 -2.17 -2.99
CA GLU A 56 -7.86 -3.08 -2.13
C GLU A 56 -7.45 -2.95 -0.66
N TYR A 57 -6.17 -2.69 -0.36
CA TYR A 57 -5.63 -2.69 1.00
C TYR A 57 -5.28 -1.31 1.56
N ALA A 58 -4.82 -0.40 0.71
CA ALA A 58 -4.30 0.89 1.17
C ALA A 58 -5.34 1.75 1.91
N PRO A 59 -6.60 1.85 1.49
CA PRO A 59 -7.57 2.67 2.20
C PRO A 59 -7.73 2.29 3.66
N ILE A 60 -7.92 1.01 3.98
CA ILE A 60 -8.09 0.58 5.37
C ILE A 60 -6.81 0.72 6.18
N ALA A 61 -5.63 0.48 5.57
CA ALA A 61 -4.35 0.66 6.23
C ALA A 61 -4.12 2.14 6.61
N LEU A 62 -4.36 3.06 5.68
CA LEU A 62 -4.14 4.50 5.90
C LEU A 62 -5.17 5.12 6.84
N ILE A 63 -6.44 4.71 6.75
CA ILE A 63 -7.47 5.08 7.73
C ILE A 63 -7.07 4.56 9.12
N GLY A 64 -6.53 3.35 9.20
CA GLY A 64 -6.02 2.79 10.45
C GLY A 64 -4.94 3.65 11.09
N LEU A 65 -3.96 4.13 10.31
CA LEU A 65 -2.93 5.05 10.82
C LEU A 65 -3.54 6.35 11.37
N LEU A 66 -4.49 6.92 10.66
CA LEU A 66 -5.17 8.13 11.09
C LEU A 66 -5.97 7.90 12.37
N ALA A 67 -6.68 6.77 12.48
CA ALA A 67 -7.45 6.39 13.65
C ALA A 67 -6.54 6.17 14.87
N LEU A 68 -5.40 5.49 14.71
CA LEU A 68 -4.40 5.33 15.78
C LEU A 68 -3.85 6.67 16.27
N ALA A 69 -3.55 7.58 15.34
CA ALA A 69 -3.11 8.93 15.70
C ALA A 69 -4.19 9.69 16.47
N ALA A 70 -5.45 9.57 16.06
CA ALA A 70 -6.59 10.19 16.74
C ALA A 70 -6.86 9.57 18.13
N GLN A 71 -6.56 8.29 18.33
CA GLN A 71 -6.63 7.62 19.65
C GLN A 71 -5.45 7.98 20.57
N GLY A 72 -4.50 8.79 20.13
CA GLY A 72 -3.36 9.24 20.92
C GLY A 72 -2.17 8.30 20.92
N HIS A 73 -2.10 7.32 19.99
CA HIS A 73 -0.87 6.56 19.80
C HIS A 73 0.27 7.48 19.36
N GLY A 74 1.45 7.26 19.94
CA GLY A 74 2.62 8.12 19.67
C GLY A 74 3.11 8.07 18.23
N ALA A 75 3.70 9.16 17.76
CA ALA A 75 4.27 9.27 16.41
C ALA A 75 5.21 8.12 16.03
N PRO A 76 6.06 7.55 16.94
CA PRO A 76 6.89 6.40 16.59
C PRO A 76 6.11 5.18 16.12
N VAL A 77 4.94 4.89 16.71
CA VAL A 77 4.07 3.78 16.28
C VAL A 77 3.54 4.04 14.88
N ILE A 78 3.08 5.26 14.62
CA ILE A 78 2.58 5.66 13.30
C ILE A 78 3.68 5.56 12.25
N HIS A 79 4.89 6.02 12.56
CA HIS A 79 6.04 5.91 11.66
C HIS A 79 6.42 4.46 11.38
N ALA A 80 6.45 3.60 12.40
CA ALA A 80 6.78 2.18 12.22
C ALA A 80 5.79 1.49 11.27
N LEU A 81 4.49 1.64 11.53
CA LEU A 81 3.45 1.03 10.70
C LEU A 81 3.44 1.60 9.28
N GLY A 82 3.53 2.92 9.14
CA GLY A 82 3.53 3.60 7.84
C GLY A 82 4.74 3.25 6.99
N ALA A 83 5.94 3.22 7.60
CA ALA A 83 7.18 2.86 6.91
C ALA A 83 7.16 1.40 6.44
N VAL A 84 6.76 0.48 7.31
CA VAL A 84 6.65 -0.94 6.93
C VAL A 84 5.60 -1.12 5.84
N PHE A 85 4.43 -0.48 5.96
CA PHE A 85 3.38 -0.56 4.94
C PHE A 85 3.90 -0.12 3.57
N LEU A 86 4.49 1.07 3.45
CA LEU A 86 5.01 1.56 2.18
C LEU A 86 6.13 0.65 1.63
N THR A 87 7.01 0.16 2.49
CA THR A 87 8.10 -0.75 2.11
C THR A 87 7.57 -2.07 1.54
N VAL A 88 6.58 -2.70 2.18
CA VAL A 88 6.02 -3.95 1.67
C VAL A 88 5.21 -3.71 0.39
N ARG A 89 4.62 -2.55 0.20
CA ARG A 89 3.97 -2.18 -1.06
C ARG A 89 4.98 -1.96 -2.19
N ALA A 90 6.14 -1.37 -1.89
CA ALA A 90 7.24 -1.28 -2.84
C ALA A 90 7.79 -2.68 -3.21
N ALA A 91 7.95 -3.57 -2.24
CA ALA A 91 8.32 -4.97 -2.50
C ALA A 91 7.30 -5.67 -3.41
N HIS A 92 6.00 -5.47 -3.18
CA HIS A 92 4.94 -6.01 -4.03
C HIS A 92 5.02 -5.50 -5.47
N LEU A 93 5.31 -4.22 -5.66
CA LEU A 93 5.54 -3.63 -6.98
C LEU A 93 6.72 -4.29 -7.69
N LEU A 94 7.86 -4.50 -7.00
CA LEU A 94 9.03 -5.15 -7.56
C LEU A 94 8.74 -6.62 -7.91
N GLY A 95 7.95 -7.31 -7.10
CA GLY A 95 7.60 -8.71 -7.32
C GLY A 95 6.56 -8.90 -8.41
N LEU A 96 5.37 -8.37 -8.22
CA LEU A 96 4.25 -8.55 -9.16
C LEU A 96 4.32 -7.55 -10.32
N GLY A 97 4.49 -6.27 -10.01
CA GLY A 97 4.37 -5.21 -11.00
C GLY A 97 5.49 -5.20 -12.02
N MET A 98 6.72 -5.32 -11.57
CA MET A 98 7.92 -5.28 -12.42
C MET A 98 8.48 -6.68 -12.73
N GLY A 99 8.18 -7.68 -11.89
CA GLY A 99 8.67 -9.04 -12.06
C GLY A 99 10.18 -9.20 -11.86
N VAL A 100 10.86 -8.18 -11.30
CA VAL A 100 12.33 -8.18 -11.12
C VAL A 100 12.76 -8.88 -9.83
N TRP A 101 11.85 -9.02 -8.87
CA TRP A 101 12.09 -9.70 -7.60
C TRP A 101 10.86 -10.50 -7.18
N PRO A 102 10.66 -11.72 -7.71
CA PRO A 102 9.46 -12.53 -7.51
C PRO A 102 9.02 -12.70 -6.04
N PRO A 103 9.91 -12.89 -5.04
CA PRO A 103 9.52 -12.98 -3.64
C PRO A 103 8.79 -11.75 -3.11
N GLY A 104 8.98 -10.58 -3.73
CA GLY A 104 8.34 -9.33 -3.35
C GLY A 104 6.81 -9.38 -3.40
N ARG A 105 6.23 -10.19 -4.28
CA ARG A 105 4.78 -10.40 -4.33
C ARG A 105 4.25 -10.98 -3.03
N PHE A 106 4.86 -12.06 -2.54
CA PHE A 106 4.48 -12.70 -1.29
C PHE A 106 4.77 -11.79 -0.08
N ILE A 107 5.98 -11.25 0.00
CA ILE A 107 6.40 -10.34 1.08
C ILE A 107 5.47 -9.13 1.16
N GLY A 108 5.12 -8.55 0.03
CA GLY A 108 4.22 -7.41 -0.05
C GLY A 108 2.82 -7.72 0.45
N THR A 109 2.24 -8.83 0.02
CA THR A 109 0.89 -9.24 0.44
C THR A 109 0.88 -9.66 1.91
N PHE A 110 1.78 -10.56 2.30
CA PHE A 110 1.83 -11.06 3.67
C PHE A 110 2.20 -9.95 4.66
N GLY A 111 3.19 -9.10 4.32
CA GLY A 111 3.55 -7.95 5.15
C GLY A 111 2.39 -6.97 5.31
N THR A 112 1.62 -6.72 4.25
CA THR A 112 0.40 -5.90 4.34
C THR A 112 -0.61 -6.49 5.32
N LEU A 113 -0.87 -7.80 5.26
CA LEU A 113 -1.79 -8.46 6.19
C LEU A 113 -1.31 -8.36 7.65
N LEU A 114 -0.01 -8.49 7.89
CA LEU A 114 0.56 -8.31 9.24
C LEU A 114 0.38 -6.87 9.75
N ILE A 115 0.55 -5.87 8.90
CA ILE A 115 0.31 -4.46 9.26
C ILE A 115 -1.16 -4.24 9.59
N LEU A 116 -2.08 -4.79 8.80
CA LEU A 116 -3.52 -4.70 9.08
C LEU A 116 -3.87 -5.37 10.42
N LEU A 117 -3.28 -6.55 10.70
CA LEU A 117 -3.50 -7.26 11.95
C LEU A 117 -2.98 -6.44 13.16
N ALA A 118 -1.76 -5.89 13.05
CA ALA A 118 -1.18 -5.05 14.11
C ALA A 118 -2.03 -3.79 14.34
N THR A 119 -2.45 -3.13 13.27
CA THR A 119 -3.32 -1.95 13.34
C THR A 119 -4.65 -2.28 13.98
N ALA A 120 -5.29 -3.39 13.57
CA ALA A 120 -6.56 -3.84 14.15
C ALA A 120 -6.41 -4.13 15.65
N ALA A 121 -5.36 -4.83 16.07
CA ALA A 121 -5.10 -5.11 17.48
C ALA A 121 -4.96 -3.82 18.30
N LEU A 122 -4.17 -2.86 17.81
CA LEU A 122 -3.96 -1.58 18.50
C LEU A 122 -5.24 -0.74 18.59
N LEU A 123 -6.12 -0.81 17.59
CA LEU A 123 -7.39 -0.08 17.59
C LEU A 123 -8.46 -0.73 18.48
N ILE A 124 -8.50 -2.07 18.52
CA ILE A 124 -9.56 -2.84 19.20
C ILE A 124 -9.27 -3.00 20.70
N LEU A 125 -8.02 -3.33 21.06
CA LEU A 125 -7.67 -3.64 22.46
C LEU A 125 -8.05 -2.55 23.47
N PRO A 126 -7.92 -1.25 23.18
CA PRO A 126 -8.31 -0.21 24.11
C PRO A 126 -9.82 -0.19 24.45
N ALA A 127 -10.67 -0.72 23.55
CA ALA A 127 -12.11 -0.76 23.76
C ALA A 127 -12.55 -1.75 24.86
N PHE A 128 -11.64 -2.61 25.32
CA PHE A 128 -11.90 -3.63 26.35
C PHE A 128 -11.16 -3.35 27.68
N ARG A 129 -10.66 -2.12 27.87
CA ARG A 129 -9.98 -1.68 29.09
C ARG A 129 -10.89 -0.90 30.02
#